data_90a95b33701fb00a656652dc103838ed
#
_entry.id   90a95b33701fb00a656652dc103838ed
#
_cell.length_a   1.000
_cell.length_b   1.000
_cell.length_c   1.000
_cell.angle_alpha   90.00
_cell.angle_beta   90.00
_cell.angle_gamma   90.00
#
_symmetry.space_group_name_H-M   'P 1'
#
loop_
_entity.id
_entity.type
_entity.pdbx_description
1 polymer ?
#
loop_
_entity_poly.entity_id
_entity_poly.type
_entity_poly.pdbx_seq_one_letter_code
_entity_poly.pdbx_strand_id
1 'polypeptide(L)'
;MAAVSVIPNGDEFHLEGGAIAVLMVHGFTGSPASIRPWAEALHREGFTVRAPRLPGHAQTWEEMNKTRWSDWYAEVDRNFSELKKKYQRVFVAGFSMGGALSIRLASIRGQEIEGLMLVNPSIHDPRASMKLVPLLQHVIPSLGGRGTDVAAPNPPKHSYGRTPLRALRSLQKLWKVVQRDLYLVDVPLMVGYSVNDHVVDPKNSEMVIDNVSSIDIREVIFERSFHNVALDYDLDLLVEESVSFIKDVLSGAVNRDERDLIDAEFDAIVSGLSLDESAPTTYLDELDEIEAAEEYRGDNKPLPTLSSTQRAALVGVIGGPLYAVSVQFLKFDPLGLGAWPGAIALFAGIVTFFWQMRPDNDDDDGVAL
;
A
#
# COMPACT_ATOMS: atom_id res chain seq x y z
N MET A 1 -7.62 17.93 -19.89
CA MET A 1 -8.73 17.95 -18.91
C MET A 1 -8.72 16.63 -18.15
N ALA A 2 -8.73 16.64 -16.81
CA ALA A 2 -8.90 15.43 -16.03
C ALA A 2 -10.28 14.81 -16.33
N ALA A 3 -10.35 13.47 -16.47
CA ALA A 3 -11.63 12.80 -16.69
C ALA A 3 -12.53 12.97 -15.45
N VAL A 4 -13.82 13.23 -15.68
CA VAL A 4 -14.81 13.42 -14.61
C VAL A 4 -14.96 12.12 -13.80
N SER A 5 -15.11 12.23 -12.47
CA SER A 5 -15.35 11.09 -11.59
C SER A 5 -16.68 10.40 -11.94
N VAL A 6 -16.64 9.05 -11.95
CA VAL A 6 -17.86 8.22 -12.04
C VAL A 6 -18.44 7.89 -10.66
N ILE A 7 -17.77 8.36 -9.60
CA ILE A 7 -18.18 8.22 -8.20
C ILE A 7 -18.71 9.57 -7.73
N PRO A 8 -19.91 9.67 -7.18
CA PRO A 8 -20.41 10.90 -6.60
C PRO A 8 -19.44 11.48 -5.57
N ASN A 9 -19.14 12.78 -5.66
CA ASN A 9 -18.15 13.47 -4.83
C ASN A 9 -16.73 12.84 -4.86
N GLY A 10 -16.40 12.07 -5.88
CA GLY A 10 -15.12 11.38 -6.04
C GLY A 10 -14.01 12.23 -6.65
N ASP A 11 -14.30 13.47 -7.06
CA ASP A 11 -13.31 14.40 -7.57
C ASP A 11 -12.45 14.99 -6.42
N GLU A 12 -11.25 15.44 -6.77
CA GLU A 12 -10.38 16.18 -5.87
C GLU A 12 -11.10 17.42 -5.31
N PHE A 13 -10.74 17.82 -4.11
CA PHE A 13 -11.26 19.03 -3.50
C PHE A 13 -10.21 19.77 -2.67
N HIS A 14 -10.42 21.07 -2.55
CA HIS A 14 -9.66 21.97 -1.72
C HIS A 14 -10.62 22.87 -0.93
N LEU A 15 -10.51 22.82 0.40
CA LEU A 15 -11.31 23.62 1.33
C LEU A 15 -10.38 24.63 1.98
N GLU A 16 -10.39 25.87 1.56
CA GLU A 16 -9.56 26.93 2.14
C GLU A 16 -10.08 27.30 3.55
N GLY A 17 -9.18 27.31 4.52
CA GLY A 17 -9.41 27.66 5.92
C GLY A 17 -8.27 28.51 6.48
N GLY A 18 -7.80 28.19 7.68
CA GLY A 18 -6.71 28.90 8.35
C GLY A 18 -5.32 28.62 7.79
N ALA A 19 -4.29 29.10 8.52
CA ALA A 19 -2.89 29.02 8.12
C ALA A 19 -2.27 27.61 8.22
N ILE A 20 -3.00 26.64 8.79
CA ILE A 20 -2.56 25.26 8.94
C ILE A 20 -3.24 24.43 7.87
N ALA A 21 -2.47 23.68 7.09
CA ALA A 21 -3.00 22.83 6.01
C ALA A 21 -2.90 21.36 6.36
N VAL A 22 -3.86 20.57 5.89
CA VAL A 22 -3.88 19.11 5.98
C VAL A 22 -4.01 18.54 4.56
N LEU A 23 -3.01 17.78 4.13
CA LEU A 23 -3.09 16.96 2.92
C LEU A 23 -3.72 15.62 3.29
N MET A 24 -4.82 15.24 2.65
CA MET A 24 -5.54 14.01 2.94
C MET A 24 -5.49 13.04 1.76
N VAL A 25 -5.06 11.80 2.00
CA VAL A 25 -4.83 10.78 0.96
C VAL A 25 -5.77 9.60 1.14
N HIS A 26 -6.59 9.32 0.11
CA HIS A 26 -7.59 8.24 0.13
C HIS A 26 -7.01 6.85 -0.17
N GLY A 27 -7.80 5.79 0.05
CA GLY A 27 -7.41 4.39 -0.10
C GLY A 27 -7.51 3.84 -1.53
N PHE A 28 -7.03 2.58 -1.68
CA PHE A 28 -7.02 1.80 -2.90
C PHE A 28 -8.44 1.56 -3.43
N THR A 29 -8.66 1.71 -4.73
CA THR A 29 -9.97 1.67 -5.41
C THR A 29 -10.99 2.70 -4.91
N GLY A 30 -10.63 3.48 -3.90
CA GLY A 30 -11.45 4.54 -3.33
C GLY A 30 -11.39 5.85 -4.12
N SER A 31 -11.79 6.90 -3.45
CA SER A 31 -11.80 8.27 -4.00
C SER A 31 -11.78 9.27 -2.85
N PRO A 32 -11.60 10.57 -3.10
CA PRO A 32 -11.76 11.60 -2.08
C PRO A 32 -13.09 11.55 -1.33
N ALA A 33 -14.16 10.99 -1.92
CA ALA A 33 -15.45 10.78 -1.24
C ALA A 33 -15.32 9.90 0.01
N SER A 34 -14.35 8.97 0.06
CA SER A 34 -14.16 8.06 1.19
C SER A 34 -13.65 8.73 2.46
N ILE A 35 -13.03 9.90 2.35
CA ILE A 35 -12.44 10.67 3.43
C ILE A 35 -13.09 12.05 3.60
N ARG A 36 -14.11 12.36 2.78
CA ARG A 36 -14.73 13.68 2.75
C ARG A 36 -15.35 14.11 4.08
N PRO A 37 -16.12 13.28 4.82
CA PRO A 37 -16.69 13.71 6.11
C PRO A 37 -15.60 14.09 7.12
N TRP A 38 -14.51 13.36 7.20
CA TRP A 38 -13.35 13.70 8.01
C TRP A 38 -12.72 15.03 7.57
N ALA A 39 -12.50 15.21 6.27
CA ALA A 39 -11.95 16.44 5.70
C ALA A 39 -12.81 17.67 5.99
N GLU A 40 -14.13 17.55 5.78
CA GLU A 40 -15.09 18.63 6.06
C GLU A 40 -15.18 18.96 7.54
N ALA A 41 -15.02 17.97 8.43
CA ALA A 41 -14.96 18.19 9.86
C ALA A 41 -13.69 18.97 10.26
N LEU A 42 -12.53 18.58 9.76
CA LEU A 42 -11.29 19.34 9.98
C LEU A 42 -11.38 20.76 9.41
N HIS A 43 -12.02 20.93 8.27
CA HIS A 43 -12.24 22.27 7.72
C HIS A 43 -13.16 23.13 8.62
N ARG A 44 -14.22 22.57 9.21
CA ARG A 44 -15.07 23.27 10.19
C ARG A 44 -14.31 23.73 11.44
N GLU A 45 -13.25 23.00 11.80
CA GLU A 45 -12.32 23.37 12.87
C GLU A 45 -11.29 24.44 12.45
N GLY A 46 -11.40 24.96 11.23
CA GLY A 46 -10.60 26.06 10.73
C GLY A 46 -9.34 25.66 9.97
N PHE A 47 -9.11 24.39 9.71
CA PHE A 47 -7.96 23.95 8.90
C PHE A 47 -8.23 24.09 7.40
N THR A 48 -7.18 24.42 6.64
CA THR A 48 -7.20 24.25 5.18
C THR A 48 -7.02 22.75 4.88
N VAL A 49 -7.90 22.19 4.03
CA VAL A 49 -7.85 20.76 3.71
C VAL A 49 -7.75 20.57 2.21
N ARG A 50 -6.85 19.71 1.77
CA ARG A 50 -6.69 19.30 0.37
C ARG A 50 -6.72 17.79 0.25
N ALA A 51 -7.59 17.26 -0.62
CA ALA A 51 -7.70 15.85 -0.93
C ALA A 51 -7.58 15.64 -2.45
N PRO A 52 -6.41 15.26 -2.97
CA PRO A 52 -6.23 14.95 -4.37
C PRO A 52 -6.96 13.67 -4.75
N ARG A 53 -7.39 13.59 -6.01
CA ARG A 53 -7.81 12.35 -6.63
C ARG A 53 -6.60 11.67 -7.27
N LEU A 54 -6.21 10.52 -6.74
CA LEU A 54 -5.06 9.77 -7.25
C LEU A 54 -5.30 9.29 -8.69
N PRO A 55 -4.27 9.24 -9.55
CA PRO A 55 -4.38 8.75 -10.93
C PRO A 55 -5.09 7.39 -11.03
N GLY A 56 -6.01 7.27 -11.98
CA GLY A 56 -6.81 6.06 -12.21
C GLY A 56 -7.94 5.82 -11.20
N HIS A 57 -8.01 6.55 -10.09
CA HIS A 57 -9.06 6.42 -9.09
C HIS A 57 -10.31 7.24 -9.44
N ALA A 58 -11.45 6.84 -8.89
CA ALA A 58 -12.77 7.43 -9.15
C ALA A 58 -13.19 7.44 -10.64
N GLN A 59 -12.58 6.63 -11.45
CA GLN A 59 -12.88 6.42 -12.88
C GLN A 59 -13.37 4.97 -13.07
N THR A 60 -12.62 4.17 -13.82
CA THR A 60 -12.90 2.74 -13.98
C THR A 60 -11.71 1.91 -13.47
N TRP A 61 -11.95 0.65 -13.15
CA TRP A 61 -10.89 -0.25 -12.72
C TRP A 61 -9.85 -0.50 -13.85
N GLU A 62 -10.27 -0.36 -15.13
CA GLU A 62 -9.39 -0.44 -16.29
C GLU A 62 -8.40 0.73 -16.31
N GLU A 63 -8.86 1.94 -16.03
CA GLU A 63 -8.00 3.12 -15.94
C GLU A 63 -7.02 2.98 -14.77
N MET A 64 -7.47 2.46 -13.63
CA MET A 64 -6.59 2.20 -12.50
C MET A 64 -5.52 1.15 -12.81
N ASN A 65 -5.83 0.11 -13.61
CA ASN A 65 -4.85 -0.89 -14.05
C ASN A 65 -3.73 -0.33 -14.96
N LYS A 66 -3.89 0.89 -15.47
CA LYS A 66 -2.86 1.59 -16.25
C LYS A 66 -1.90 2.40 -15.36
N THR A 67 -2.24 2.59 -14.08
CA THR A 67 -1.46 3.39 -13.14
C THR A 67 -0.66 2.51 -12.17
N ARG A 68 0.36 3.09 -11.56
CA ARG A 68 1.28 2.46 -10.63
C ARG A 68 1.35 3.26 -9.34
N TRP A 69 1.91 2.67 -8.30
CA TRP A 69 2.10 3.35 -7.02
C TRP A 69 2.98 4.60 -7.14
N SER A 70 3.96 4.61 -8.06
CA SER A 70 4.78 5.79 -8.38
C SER A 70 3.95 6.97 -8.88
N ASP A 71 2.93 6.70 -9.71
CA ASP A 71 2.04 7.75 -10.22
C ASP A 71 1.17 8.33 -9.09
N TRP A 72 0.71 7.46 -8.19
CA TRP A 72 -0.07 7.87 -7.01
C TRP A 72 0.79 8.67 -6.04
N TYR A 73 2.02 8.22 -5.79
CA TYR A 73 2.96 8.93 -4.94
C TYR A 73 3.34 10.30 -5.53
N ALA A 74 3.63 10.37 -6.83
CA ALA A 74 3.95 11.64 -7.50
C ALA A 74 2.80 12.66 -7.37
N GLU A 75 1.54 12.20 -7.40
CA GLU A 75 0.38 13.07 -7.19
C GLU A 75 0.31 13.57 -5.73
N VAL A 76 0.60 12.71 -4.75
CA VAL A 76 0.67 13.08 -3.33
C VAL A 76 1.79 14.11 -3.11
N ASP A 77 3.00 13.85 -3.58
CA ASP A 77 4.16 14.73 -3.43
C ASP A 77 3.95 16.08 -4.14
N ARG A 78 3.35 16.09 -5.33
CA ARG A 78 2.97 17.31 -6.04
C ARG A 78 2.02 18.18 -5.20
N ASN A 79 0.95 17.57 -4.67
CA ASN A 79 -0.04 18.29 -3.84
C ASN A 79 0.57 18.79 -2.53
N PHE A 80 1.43 17.99 -1.90
CA PHE A 80 2.19 18.41 -0.72
C PHE A 80 3.07 19.62 -1.03
N SER A 81 3.84 19.58 -2.12
CA SER A 81 4.70 20.68 -2.56
C SER A 81 3.92 21.96 -2.86
N GLU A 82 2.71 21.84 -3.43
CA GLU A 82 1.85 23.00 -3.66
C GLU A 82 1.32 23.61 -2.35
N LEU A 83 1.00 22.78 -1.35
CA LEU A 83 0.60 23.26 -0.03
C LEU A 83 1.78 23.94 0.68
N LYS A 84 2.99 23.37 0.65
CA LYS A 84 4.19 23.95 1.28
C LYS A 84 4.59 25.31 0.70
N LYS A 85 4.24 25.61 -0.56
CA LYS A 85 4.44 26.94 -1.16
C LYS A 85 3.55 28.02 -0.52
N LYS A 86 2.38 27.62 0.02
CA LYS A 86 1.38 28.55 0.57
C LYS A 86 1.33 28.53 2.09
N TYR A 87 1.58 27.37 2.70
CA TYR A 87 1.40 27.13 4.12
C TYR A 87 2.72 26.70 4.75
N GLN A 88 3.11 27.38 5.80
CA GLN A 88 4.33 27.04 6.54
C GLN A 88 4.14 25.68 7.26
N ARG A 89 2.96 25.44 7.84
CA ARG A 89 2.62 24.24 8.62
C ARG A 89 1.68 23.35 7.84
N VAL A 90 2.15 22.15 7.48
CA VAL A 90 1.39 21.15 6.71
C VAL A 90 1.43 19.82 7.43
N PHE A 91 0.26 19.31 7.79
CA PHE A 91 0.03 17.95 8.26
C PHE A 91 -0.34 17.04 7.10
N VAL A 92 -0.09 15.74 7.25
CA VAL A 92 -0.47 14.74 6.25
C VAL A 92 -1.37 13.69 6.92
N ALA A 93 -2.48 13.36 6.28
CA ALA A 93 -3.43 12.36 6.75
C ALA A 93 -3.65 11.29 5.68
N GLY A 94 -3.53 10.02 6.02
CA GLY A 94 -3.65 8.92 5.07
C GLY A 94 -4.59 7.83 5.55
N PHE A 95 -5.52 7.42 4.66
CA PHE A 95 -6.43 6.31 4.90
C PHE A 95 -6.04 5.09 4.07
N SER A 96 -5.90 3.91 4.70
CA SER A 96 -5.64 2.62 4.02
C SER A 96 -4.36 2.69 3.15
N MET A 97 -4.43 2.48 1.83
CA MET A 97 -3.32 2.72 0.90
C MET A 97 -2.79 4.15 0.99
N GLY A 98 -3.68 5.12 1.20
CA GLY A 98 -3.27 6.50 1.43
C GLY A 98 -2.35 6.65 2.64
N GLY A 99 -2.52 5.80 3.67
CA GLY A 99 -1.58 5.68 4.78
C GLY A 99 -0.18 5.24 4.33
N ALA A 100 -0.09 4.23 3.47
CA ALA A 100 1.19 3.79 2.92
C ALA A 100 1.89 4.88 2.08
N LEU A 101 1.11 5.62 1.27
CA LEU A 101 1.65 6.75 0.49
C LEU A 101 2.11 7.90 1.39
N SER A 102 1.38 8.16 2.47
CA SER A 102 1.71 9.19 3.47
C SER A 102 2.95 8.83 4.28
N ILE A 103 3.12 7.55 4.65
CA ILE A 103 4.35 7.02 5.25
C ILE A 103 5.54 7.21 4.28
N ARG A 104 5.35 6.86 2.99
CA ARG A 104 6.40 7.08 1.98
C ARG A 104 6.77 8.55 1.85
N LEU A 105 5.80 9.46 1.88
CA LEU A 105 6.07 10.91 1.87
C LEU A 105 6.86 11.32 3.12
N ALA A 106 6.46 10.87 4.30
CA ALA A 106 7.14 11.18 5.54
C ALA A 106 8.57 10.61 5.59
N SER A 107 8.81 9.41 5.05
CA SER A 107 10.16 8.83 4.99
C SER A 107 11.13 9.60 4.08
N ILE A 108 10.64 10.43 3.15
CA ILE A 108 11.47 11.23 2.24
C ILE A 108 11.51 12.70 2.68
N ARG A 109 10.39 13.23 3.18
CA ARG A 109 10.19 14.66 3.43
C ARG A 109 9.77 14.95 4.88
N GLY A 110 10.15 14.09 5.83
CA GLY A 110 9.74 14.20 7.23
C GLY A 110 9.95 15.59 7.83
N GLN A 111 11.10 16.21 7.61
CA GLN A 111 11.42 17.54 8.13
C GLN A 111 10.49 18.66 7.65
N GLU A 112 9.73 18.44 6.57
CA GLU A 112 8.77 19.41 6.04
C GLU A 112 7.34 19.16 6.54
N ILE A 113 7.09 18.01 7.22
CA ILE A 113 5.79 17.57 7.71
C ILE A 113 5.68 17.88 9.20
N GLU A 114 4.62 18.59 9.59
CA GLU A 114 4.38 18.93 11.01
C GLU A 114 3.94 17.73 11.85
N GLY A 115 3.17 16.81 11.24
CA GLY A 115 2.70 15.58 11.86
C GLY A 115 1.96 14.70 10.87
N LEU A 116 1.94 13.41 11.12
CA LEU A 116 1.36 12.38 10.28
C LEU A 116 0.19 11.72 10.99
N MET A 117 -0.97 11.64 10.32
CA MET A 117 -2.17 10.97 10.82
C MET A 117 -2.51 9.79 9.91
N LEU A 118 -2.52 8.59 10.44
CA LEU A 118 -2.79 7.35 9.72
C LEU A 118 -4.07 6.70 10.23
N VAL A 119 -4.96 6.30 9.33
CA VAL A 119 -6.18 5.58 9.67
C VAL A 119 -6.22 4.27 8.88
N ASN A 120 -6.24 3.13 9.61
CA ASN A 120 -6.21 1.79 9.05
C ASN A 120 -5.14 1.64 7.94
N PRO A 121 -3.86 2.03 8.19
CA PRO A 121 -2.82 2.06 7.16
C PRO A 121 -2.58 0.66 6.59
N SER A 122 -2.55 0.55 5.24
CA SER A 122 -2.33 -0.72 4.55
C SER A 122 -0.90 -0.82 4.07
N ILE A 123 -0.05 -1.52 4.81
CA ILE A 123 1.37 -1.74 4.48
C ILE A 123 1.71 -3.22 4.28
N HIS A 124 0.78 -4.13 4.57
CA HIS A 124 0.95 -5.57 4.42
C HIS A 124 -0.40 -6.28 4.26
N ASP A 125 -0.40 -7.40 3.54
CA ASP A 125 -1.53 -8.33 3.48
C ASP A 125 -1.01 -9.77 3.60
N PRO A 126 -1.24 -10.46 4.74
CA PRO A 126 -0.68 -11.77 5.01
C PRO A 126 -1.37 -12.92 4.25
N ARG A 127 -2.47 -12.65 3.53
CA ARG A 127 -3.26 -13.68 2.86
C ARG A 127 -2.45 -14.42 1.79
N ALA A 128 -2.52 -15.75 1.82
CA ALA A 128 -1.81 -16.59 0.86
C ALA A 128 -2.16 -16.27 -0.61
N SER A 129 -3.40 -15.83 -0.88
CA SER A 129 -3.85 -15.40 -2.21
C SER A 129 -3.03 -14.24 -2.78
N MET A 130 -2.46 -13.38 -1.93
CA MET A 130 -1.62 -12.25 -2.36
C MET A 130 -0.34 -12.73 -3.06
N LYS A 131 0.17 -13.92 -2.72
CA LYS A 131 1.34 -14.54 -3.39
C LYS A 131 1.05 -14.92 -4.85
N LEU A 132 -0.21 -15.07 -5.22
CA LEU A 132 -0.63 -15.42 -6.59
C LEU A 132 -0.83 -14.19 -7.49
N VAL A 133 -0.99 -13.00 -6.92
CA VAL A 133 -1.22 -11.76 -7.68
C VAL A 133 -0.16 -11.52 -8.77
N PRO A 134 1.15 -11.73 -8.53
CA PRO A 134 2.17 -11.55 -9.56
C PRO A 134 1.95 -12.40 -10.82
N LEU A 135 1.37 -13.58 -10.67
CA LEU A 135 1.04 -14.49 -11.77
C LEU A 135 -0.32 -14.14 -12.38
N LEU A 136 -1.34 -14.00 -11.54
CA LEU A 136 -2.73 -13.82 -11.97
C LEU A 136 -2.95 -12.50 -12.73
N GLN A 137 -2.21 -11.44 -12.44
CA GLN A 137 -2.32 -10.14 -13.11
C GLN A 137 -2.15 -10.22 -14.65
N HIS A 138 -1.50 -11.24 -15.15
CA HIS A 138 -1.25 -11.43 -16.60
C HIS A 138 -2.42 -12.08 -17.32
N VAL A 139 -3.29 -12.78 -16.58
CA VAL A 139 -4.40 -13.56 -17.14
C VAL A 139 -5.75 -12.98 -16.71
N ILE A 140 -5.84 -12.51 -15.47
CA ILE A 140 -7.07 -11.97 -14.89
C ILE A 140 -6.88 -10.47 -14.64
N PRO A 141 -7.59 -9.59 -15.34
CA PRO A 141 -7.39 -8.15 -15.20
C PRO A 141 -7.94 -7.58 -13.89
N SER A 142 -9.02 -8.16 -13.34
CA SER A 142 -9.62 -7.74 -12.07
C SER A 142 -10.40 -8.85 -11.41
N LEU A 143 -10.53 -8.79 -10.08
CA LEU A 143 -11.39 -9.65 -9.27
C LEU A 143 -12.57 -8.84 -8.69
N GLY A 144 -13.57 -9.53 -8.13
CA GLY A 144 -14.59 -8.89 -7.33
C GLY A 144 -13.95 -8.12 -6.17
N GLY A 145 -14.37 -6.88 -5.97
CA GLY A 145 -13.94 -6.06 -4.84
C GLY A 145 -14.71 -6.43 -3.56
N ARG A 146 -14.19 -6.01 -2.42
CA ARG A 146 -14.81 -6.27 -1.11
C ARG A 146 -16.01 -5.38 -0.80
N GLY A 147 -16.33 -4.44 -1.70
CA GLY A 147 -17.39 -3.47 -1.46
C GLY A 147 -16.97 -2.39 -0.46
N THR A 148 -17.97 -1.81 0.20
CA THR A 148 -17.81 -0.82 1.25
C THR A 148 -17.80 -1.52 2.60
N ASP A 149 -16.67 -1.53 3.30
CA ASP A 149 -16.53 -2.07 4.65
C ASP A 149 -16.81 -0.96 5.67
N VAL A 150 -18.09 -0.78 6.00
CA VAL A 150 -18.64 0.22 6.91
C VAL A 150 -19.75 -0.43 7.70
N ALA A 151 -19.77 -0.27 9.04
CA ALA A 151 -20.78 -0.83 9.93
C ALA A 151 -22.10 -0.04 9.85
N ALA A 152 -22.02 1.26 9.59
CA ALA A 152 -23.18 2.13 9.44
C ALA A 152 -24.05 1.73 8.24
N PRO A 153 -25.39 1.78 8.34
CA PRO A 153 -26.30 1.39 7.27
C PRO A 153 -26.23 2.36 6.09
N ASN A 154 -26.38 1.81 4.87
CA ASN A 154 -26.44 2.58 3.61
C ASN A 154 -25.27 3.56 3.38
N PRO A 155 -24.02 3.12 3.49
CA PRO A 155 -22.88 4.00 3.28
C PRO A 155 -22.85 4.53 1.83
N PRO A 156 -22.37 5.76 1.62
CA PRO A 156 -22.27 6.33 0.29
C PRO A 156 -21.28 5.53 -0.58
N LYS A 157 -21.57 5.45 -1.86
CA LYS A 157 -20.65 4.83 -2.82
C LYS A 157 -19.37 5.67 -2.93
N HIS A 158 -18.22 5.07 -2.64
CA HIS A 158 -16.92 5.74 -2.67
C HIS A 158 -15.84 4.97 -3.44
N SER A 159 -16.15 3.77 -3.92
CA SER A 159 -15.22 2.89 -4.64
C SER A 159 -15.91 2.14 -5.79
N TYR A 160 -15.11 1.52 -6.66
CA TYR A 160 -15.68 0.61 -7.67
C TYR A 160 -15.69 -0.81 -7.17
N GLY A 161 -16.68 -1.56 -7.12
CA GLY A 161 -16.77 -2.92 -6.60
C GLY A 161 -15.85 -3.97 -7.29
N ARG A 162 -14.67 -3.58 -7.77
CA ARG A 162 -13.68 -4.45 -8.41
C ARG A 162 -12.26 -4.10 -7.95
N THR A 163 -11.40 -5.13 -7.86
CA THR A 163 -9.98 -5.03 -7.52
C THR A 163 -9.13 -5.25 -8.78
N PRO A 164 -8.52 -4.21 -9.35
CA PRO A 164 -7.66 -4.33 -10.53
C PRO A 164 -6.32 -4.96 -10.14
N LEU A 165 -5.95 -6.09 -10.77
CA LEU A 165 -4.82 -6.90 -10.30
C LEU A 165 -3.45 -6.31 -10.62
N ARG A 166 -3.28 -5.56 -11.73
CA ARG A 166 -2.02 -4.89 -12.03
C ARG A 166 -1.76 -3.75 -11.04
N ALA A 167 -2.79 -2.98 -10.71
CA ALA A 167 -2.70 -1.95 -9.68
C ALA A 167 -2.44 -2.56 -8.29
N LEU A 168 -3.10 -3.68 -7.95
CA LEU A 168 -2.82 -4.41 -6.70
C LEU A 168 -1.38 -4.92 -6.64
N ARG A 169 -0.83 -5.42 -7.75
CA ARG A 169 0.59 -5.80 -7.82
C ARG A 169 1.50 -4.61 -7.59
N SER A 170 1.13 -3.44 -8.12
CA SER A 170 1.87 -2.21 -7.87
C SER A 170 1.80 -1.79 -6.39
N LEU A 171 0.62 -1.90 -5.76
CA LEU A 171 0.48 -1.67 -4.31
C LEU A 171 1.36 -2.60 -3.47
N GLN A 172 1.48 -3.89 -3.85
CA GLN A 172 2.41 -4.81 -3.18
C GLN A 172 3.89 -4.36 -3.25
N LYS A 173 4.27 -3.67 -4.32
CA LYS A 173 5.62 -3.08 -4.41
C LYS A 173 5.77 -1.89 -3.47
N LEU A 174 4.77 -1.02 -3.38
CA LEU A 174 4.75 0.07 -2.40
C LEU A 174 4.88 -0.47 -0.98
N TRP A 175 4.15 -1.53 -0.60
CA TRP A 175 4.26 -2.11 0.73
C TRP A 175 5.69 -2.52 1.09
N LYS A 176 6.43 -3.12 0.15
CA LYS A 176 7.83 -3.50 0.38
C LYS A 176 8.72 -2.28 0.64
N VAL A 177 8.53 -1.22 -0.14
CA VAL A 177 9.28 0.04 0.03
C VAL A 177 8.95 0.66 1.39
N VAL A 178 7.66 0.76 1.73
CA VAL A 178 7.20 1.35 2.99
C VAL A 178 7.73 0.56 4.20
N GLN A 179 7.60 -0.77 4.19
CA GLN A 179 8.10 -1.61 5.30
C GLN A 179 9.61 -1.47 5.51
N ARG A 180 10.38 -1.37 4.42
CA ARG A 180 11.83 -1.15 4.50
C ARG A 180 12.17 0.21 5.11
N ASP A 181 11.38 1.24 4.79
CA ASP A 181 11.69 2.64 5.08
C ASP A 181 10.93 3.19 6.31
N LEU A 182 10.20 2.35 7.08
CA LEU A 182 9.45 2.78 8.28
C LEU A 182 10.34 3.51 9.29
N TYR A 183 11.55 3.04 9.51
CA TYR A 183 12.50 3.64 10.45
C TYR A 183 12.94 5.07 10.09
N LEU A 184 12.69 5.52 8.85
CA LEU A 184 12.95 6.90 8.42
C LEU A 184 11.82 7.86 8.81
N VAL A 185 10.70 7.35 9.33
CA VAL A 185 9.58 8.18 9.78
C VAL A 185 9.82 8.56 11.24
N ASP A 186 10.04 9.83 11.48
CA ASP A 186 10.45 10.40 12.76
C ASP A 186 9.58 11.59 13.21
N VAL A 187 8.56 11.92 12.42
CA VAL A 187 7.61 13.01 12.71
C VAL A 187 6.59 12.60 13.78
N PRO A 188 5.97 13.57 14.50
CA PRO A 188 4.82 13.26 15.37
C PRO A 188 3.77 12.44 14.61
N LEU A 189 3.28 11.36 15.22
CA LEU A 189 2.47 10.36 14.56
C LEU A 189 1.18 10.05 15.33
N MET A 190 0.05 10.11 14.65
CA MET A 190 -1.21 9.53 15.11
C MET A 190 -1.54 8.29 14.26
N VAL A 191 -1.75 7.15 14.91
CA VAL A 191 -2.18 5.91 14.25
C VAL A 191 -3.51 5.49 14.82
N GLY A 192 -4.56 5.59 14.00
CA GLY A 192 -5.88 5.09 14.32
C GLY A 192 -6.20 3.79 13.58
N TYR A 193 -6.80 2.82 14.28
CA TYR A 193 -7.23 1.58 13.62
C TYR A 193 -8.49 0.98 14.24
N SER A 194 -9.25 0.30 13.39
CA SER A 194 -10.47 -0.40 13.80
C SER A 194 -10.15 -1.84 14.19
N VAL A 195 -10.59 -2.26 15.36
CA VAL A 195 -10.45 -3.66 15.81
C VAL A 195 -11.28 -4.63 14.98
N ASN A 196 -12.31 -4.13 14.30
CA ASN A 196 -13.23 -4.88 13.46
C ASN A 196 -13.00 -4.63 11.95
N ASP A 197 -11.79 -4.29 11.54
CA ASP A 197 -11.44 -4.08 10.12
C ASP A 197 -11.39 -5.42 9.38
N HIS A 198 -12.23 -5.59 8.33
CA HIS A 198 -12.27 -6.81 7.51
C HIS A 198 -11.41 -6.70 6.23
N VAL A 199 -10.80 -5.55 5.98
CA VAL A 199 -9.99 -5.26 4.77
C VAL A 199 -8.51 -5.31 5.10
N VAL A 200 -8.09 -4.56 6.12
CA VAL A 200 -6.70 -4.46 6.57
C VAL A 200 -6.59 -5.01 7.99
N ASP A 201 -5.71 -5.98 8.19
CA ASP A 201 -5.43 -6.53 9.52
C ASP A 201 -4.88 -5.42 10.44
N PRO A 202 -5.43 -5.19 11.63
CA PRO A 202 -4.95 -4.20 12.61
C PRO A 202 -3.45 -4.31 12.92
N LYS A 203 -2.86 -5.47 12.73
CA LYS A 203 -1.40 -5.68 12.82
C LYS A 203 -0.58 -4.78 11.90
N ASN A 204 -1.19 -4.21 10.84
CA ASN A 204 -0.51 -3.21 10.04
C ASN A 204 -0.20 -1.95 10.85
N SER A 205 -1.12 -1.53 11.73
CA SER A 205 -0.92 -0.38 12.61
C SER A 205 0.12 -0.67 13.68
N GLU A 206 0.07 -1.86 14.31
CA GLU A 206 1.10 -2.32 15.24
C GLU A 206 2.48 -2.31 14.56
N MET A 207 2.57 -2.86 13.33
CA MET A 207 3.83 -2.86 12.55
C MET A 207 4.35 -1.44 12.28
N VAL A 208 3.49 -0.47 12.03
CA VAL A 208 3.90 0.94 11.87
C VAL A 208 4.46 1.45 13.18
N ILE A 209 3.72 1.33 14.29
CA ILE A 209 4.10 1.82 15.62
C ILE A 209 5.44 1.24 16.07
N ASP A 210 5.65 -0.06 15.86
CA ASP A 210 6.84 -0.79 16.32
C ASP A 210 8.10 -0.48 15.51
N ASN A 211 7.98 0.09 14.31
CA ASN A 211 9.11 0.23 13.38
C ASN A 211 9.42 1.66 12.92
N VAL A 212 8.63 2.66 13.32
CA VAL A 212 8.97 4.07 13.08
C VAL A 212 9.94 4.60 14.13
N SER A 213 10.65 5.69 13.80
CA SER A 213 11.53 6.40 14.74
C SER A 213 10.82 7.58 15.44
N SER A 214 9.53 7.76 15.22
CA SER A 214 8.74 8.79 15.89
C SER A 214 8.77 8.58 17.41
N ILE A 215 9.09 9.62 18.17
CA ILE A 215 9.10 9.59 19.64
C ILE A 215 7.68 9.85 20.18
N ASP A 216 6.92 10.68 19.47
CA ASP A 216 5.55 11.01 19.84
C ASP A 216 4.58 10.23 18.97
N ILE A 217 3.99 9.20 19.56
CA ILE A 217 3.01 8.34 18.90
C ILE A 217 1.72 8.34 19.69
N ARG A 218 0.64 8.78 19.03
CA ARG A 218 -0.72 8.69 19.56
C ARG A 218 -1.45 7.52 18.89
N GLU A 219 -1.79 6.53 19.68
CA GLU A 219 -2.61 5.40 19.23
C GLU A 219 -4.10 5.68 19.51
N VAL A 220 -4.96 5.41 18.50
CA VAL A 220 -6.41 5.59 18.60
C VAL A 220 -7.12 4.32 18.15
N ILE A 221 -7.96 3.74 19.01
CA ILE A 221 -8.67 2.49 18.74
C ILE A 221 -10.14 2.80 18.44
N PHE A 222 -10.62 2.32 17.26
CA PHE A 222 -12.02 2.44 16.85
C PHE A 222 -12.74 1.11 17.07
N GLU A 223 -13.68 1.10 18.01
CA GLU A 223 -14.35 -0.13 18.43
C GLU A 223 -15.66 -0.42 17.67
N ARG A 224 -16.29 0.63 17.12
CA ARG A 224 -17.62 0.54 16.51
C ARG A 224 -17.60 0.59 14.99
N SER A 225 -16.48 0.96 14.41
CA SER A 225 -16.30 1.12 12.97
C SER A 225 -15.60 -0.07 12.35
N PHE A 226 -15.85 -0.29 11.05
CA PHE A 226 -15.09 -1.22 10.20
C PHE A 226 -13.94 -0.46 9.52
N HIS A 227 -13.57 -0.87 8.28
CA HIS A 227 -12.39 -0.32 7.61
C HIS A 227 -12.47 1.19 7.37
N ASN A 228 -13.59 1.71 6.89
CA ASN A 228 -13.71 3.14 6.58
C ASN A 228 -14.34 3.95 7.70
N VAL A 229 -13.54 4.28 8.71
CA VAL A 229 -13.95 5.05 9.89
C VAL A 229 -14.57 6.41 9.55
N ALA A 230 -14.09 7.07 8.47
CA ALA A 230 -14.59 8.38 8.06
C ALA A 230 -16.05 8.36 7.54
N LEU A 231 -16.60 7.18 7.27
CA LEU A 231 -17.99 6.96 6.84
C LEU A 231 -18.79 6.18 7.89
N ASP A 232 -18.25 5.98 9.08
CA ASP A 232 -18.77 5.04 10.07
C ASP A 232 -18.98 5.69 11.45
N TYR A 233 -19.30 4.89 12.45
CA TYR A 233 -19.74 5.30 13.78
C TYR A 233 -18.69 6.04 14.63
N ASP A 234 -17.40 5.85 14.37
CA ASP A 234 -16.32 6.50 15.12
C ASP A 234 -15.76 7.75 14.40
N LEU A 235 -16.49 8.31 13.42
CA LEU A 235 -16.08 9.54 12.75
C LEU A 235 -15.85 10.69 13.77
N ASP A 236 -16.74 10.85 14.74
CA ASP A 236 -16.61 11.93 15.72
C ASP A 236 -15.34 11.76 16.57
N LEU A 237 -15.04 10.54 17.02
CA LEU A 237 -13.79 10.22 17.72
C LEU A 237 -12.56 10.48 16.83
N LEU A 238 -12.59 10.06 15.56
CA LEU A 238 -11.52 10.31 14.61
C LEU A 238 -11.26 11.82 14.45
N VAL A 239 -12.32 12.63 14.37
CA VAL A 239 -12.21 14.09 14.25
C VAL A 239 -11.65 14.71 15.53
N GLU A 240 -12.17 14.34 16.69
CA GLU A 240 -11.72 14.84 18.01
C GLU A 240 -10.22 14.57 18.19
N GLU A 241 -9.78 13.34 17.97
CA GLU A 241 -8.39 12.93 18.12
C GLU A 241 -7.48 13.61 17.08
N SER A 242 -7.94 13.77 15.84
CA SER A 242 -7.17 14.48 14.80
C SER A 242 -6.97 15.95 15.17
N VAL A 243 -8.01 16.63 15.65
CA VAL A 243 -7.95 18.04 16.06
C VAL A 243 -7.07 18.22 17.28
N SER A 244 -7.22 17.35 18.29
CA SER A 244 -6.37 17.35 19.49
C SER A 244 -4.91 17.14 19.12
N PHE A 245 -4.61 16.12 18.30
CA PHE A 245 -3.25 15.83 17.81
C PHE A 245 -2.62 17.05 17.11
N ILE A 246 -3.34 17.68 16.17
CA ILE A 246 -2.83 18.87 15.47
C ILE A 246 -2.53 19.99 16.48
N LYS A 247 -3.42 20.26 17.45
CA LYS A 247 -3.24 21.31 18.45
C LYS A 247 -2.05 21.02 19.37
N ASP A 248 -1.88 19.77 19.80
CA ASP A 248 -0.79 19.36 20.69
C ASP A 248 0.57 19.49 19.99
N VAL A 249 0.69 19.04 18.73
CA VAL A 249 1.90 19.24 17.93
C VAL A 249 2.22 20.73 17.76
N LEU A 250 1.21 21.57 17.51
CA LEU A 250 1.41 23.00 17.29
C LEU A 250 1.77 23.78 18.56
N SER A 251 1.29 23.32 19.71
CA SER A 251 1.60 23.94 21.01
C SER A 251 2.99 23.63 21.53
N GLY A 252 3.72 22.68 20.87
CA GLY A 252 4.99 22.18 21.37
C GLY A 252 4.84 21.30 22.61
N ALA A 253 3.62 20.85 22.93
CA ALA A 253 3.38 19.83 23.96
C ALA A 253 4.03 18.49 23.59
N VAL A 254 4.42 18.37 22.33
CA VAL A 254 5.25 17.32 21.78
C VAL A 254 6.71 17.78 21.81
N ASN A 255 7.54 17.03 22.49
CA ASN A 255 8.92 17.37 22.86
C ASN A 255 9.83 17.56 21.61
N ARG A 256 9.75 18.72 20.94
CA ARG A 256 10.75 19.12 19.91
C ARG A 256 12.08 19.54 20.57
N ASP A 257 12.02 20.12 21.79
CA ASP A 257 13.24 20.60 22.47
C ASP A 257 14.25 19.49 22.77
N GLU A 258 13.78 18.27 23.04
CA GLU A 258 14.65 17.12 23.31
C GLU A 258 15.29 16.59 22.02
N ARG A 259 14.61 16.72 20.90
CA ARG A 259 15.09 16.32 19.57
C ARG A 259 16.14 17.30 19.03
N ASP A 260 15.86 18.59 19.10
CA ASP A 260 16.82 19.63 18.69
C ASP A 260 18.11 19.54 19.53
N LEU A 261 18.01 19.13 20.81
CA LEU A 261 19.20 18.82 21.65
C LEU A 261 19.94 17.58 21.19
N ILE A 262 19.24 16.50 20.87
CA ILE A 262 19.84 15.24 20.38
C ILE A 262 20.50 15.47 19.01
N ASP A 263 19.82 16.17 18.09
CA ASP A 263 20.35 16.51 16.76
C ASP A 263 21.57 17.43 16.88
N ALA A 264 21.55 18.43 17.75
CA ALA A 264 22.70 19.31 18.02
C ALA A 264 23.88 18.56 18.64
N GLU A 265 23.62 17.60 19.52
CA GLU A 265 24.64 16.75 20.13
C GLU A 265 25.22 15.74 19.12
N PHE A 266 24.36 15.17 18.27
CA PHE A 266 24.77 14.33 17.14
C PHE A 266 25.60 15.09 16.11
N ASP A 267 25.20 16.29 15.69
CA ASP A 267 25.94 17.15 14.78
C ASP A 267 27.28 17.57 15.37
N ALA A 268 27.36 17.81 16.71
CA ALA A 268 28.61 18.08 17.41
C ALA A 268 29.55 16.86 17.40
N ILE A 269 29.01 15.65 17.54
CA ILE A 269 29.77 14.39 17.46
C ILE A 269 30.28 14.16 16.02
N VAL A 270 29.40 14.32 15.03
CA VAL A 270 29.73 14.11 13.62
C VAL A 270 30.74 15.14 13.11
N SER A 271 30.62 16.41 13.53
CA SER A 271 31.59 17.45 13.16
C SER A 271 32.96 17.27 13.81
N GLY A 272 33.04 16.51 14.92
CA GLY A 272 34.27 16.09 15.55
C GLY A 272 34.94 14.85 14.94
N LEU A 273 34.21 14.12 14.07
CA LEU A 273 34.73 13.00 13.31
C LEU A 273 35.25 13.48 11.97
N SER A 274 36.58 13.46 11.77
CA SER A 274 37.17 13.68 10.44
C SER A 274 36.84 12.45 9.58
N LEU A 275 35.74 12.50 8.85
CA LEU A 275 35.42 11.49 7.84
C LEU A 275 36.34 11.70 6.63
N ASP A 276 37.03 10.63 6.23
CA ASP A 276 37.88 10.60 5.05
C ASP A 276 37.01 10.87 3.81
N GLU A 277 37.27 11.98 3.09
CA GLU A 277 36.53 12.36 1.87
C GLU A 277 36.71 11.37 0.70
N SER A 278 37.45 10.28 0.90
CA SER A 278 37.62 9.20 -0.09
C SER A 278 36.58 8.08 0.02
N ALA A 279 35.56 8.20 0.87
CA ALA A 279 34.50 7.22 0.97
C ALA A 279 33.52 7.31 -0.23
N PRO A 280 33.20 6.17 -0.84
CA PRO A 280 32.45 6.13 -2.10
C PRO A 280 30.99 6.49 -1.88
N THR A 281 30.39 6.99 -2.96
CA THR A 281 28.96 7.02 -3.31
C THR A 281 27.99 7.01 -2.14
N THR A 282 27.19 8.05 -2.05
CA THR A 282 26.12 8.14 -1.05
C THR A 282 25.18 6.92 -1.18
N TYR A 283 24.64 6.46 -0.06
CA TYR A 283 23.62 5.40 0.01
C TYR A 283 22.45 5.61 -1.00
N LEU A 284 22.20 6.85 -1.40
CA LEU A 284 21.23 7.19 -2.44
C LEU A 284 21.70 6.74 -3.84
N ASP A 285 22.99 6.89 -4.14
CA ASP A 285 23.57 6.44 -5.42
C ASP A 285 23.58 4.91 -5.51
N GLU A 286 23.80 4.20 -4.39
CA GLU A 286 23.64 2.73 -4.33
C GLU A 286 22.17 2.30 -4.50
N LEU A 287 21.21 3.07 -3.99
CA LEU A 287 19.78 2.78 -4.17
C LEU A 287 19.35 3.00 -5.62
N ASP A 288 19.81 4.07 -6.26
CA ASP A 288 19.56 4.33 -7.68
C ASP A 288 20.21 3.25 -8.57
N GLU A 289 21.40 2.76 -8.21
CA GLU A 289 22.04 1.63 -8.89
C GLU A 289 21.30 0.29 -8.67
N ILE A 290 20.78 0.06 -7.47
CA ILE A 290 19.98 -1.14 -7.15
C ILE A 290 18.62 -1.09 -7.87
N GLU A 291 17.96 0.08 -7.90
CA GLU A 291 16.69 0.27 -8.61
C GLU A 291 16.89 0.19 -10.14
N ALA A 292 17.97 0.76 -10.67
CA ALA A 292 18.37 0.63 -12.07
C ALA A 292 18.79 -0.82 -12.40
N ALA A 293 19.46 -1.54 -11.50
CA ALA A 293 19.84 -2.93 -11.67
C ALA A 293 18.63 -3.88 -11.57
N GLU A 294 17.61 -3.56 -10.74
CA GLU A 294 16.35 -4.32 -10.72
C GLU A 294 15.47 -4.02 -11.94
N GLU A 295 15.49 -2.80 -12.47
CA GLU A 295 14.82 -2.45 -13.73
C GLU A 295 15.53 -3.04 -14.94
N TYR A 296 16.87 -3.14 -14.93
CA TYR A 296 17.70 -3.74 -15.95
C TYR A 296 17.77 -5.29 -15.88
N ARG A 297 17.30 -5.91 -14.79
CA ARG A 297 17.05 -7.36 -14.72
C ARG A 297 15.82 -7.81 -15.51
N GLY A 298 15.37 -7.01 -16.41
CA GLY A 298 14.70 -7.45 -17.63
C GLY A 298 15.64 -8.18 -18.56
N ASP A 299 16.57 -8.98 -18.01
CA ASP A 299 17.31 -9.94 -18.79
C ASP A 299 16.30 -10.83 -19.51
N ASN A 300 16.23 -10.62 -20.85
CA ASN A 300 15.69 -11.55 -21.81
C ASN A 300 16.52 -12.86 -21.80
N LYS A 301 16.76 -13.44 -20.62
CA LYS A 301 17.13 -14.85 -20.58
C LYS A 301 15.93 -15.60 -21.13
N PRO A 302 16.06 -16.27 -22.26
CA PRO A 302 14.97 -17.10 -22.75
C PRO A 302 14.56 -18.00 -21.59
N LEU A 303 13.25 -18.05 -21.31
CA LEU A 303 12.68 -18.93 -20.30
C LEU A 303 13.35 -20.30 -20.48
N PRO A 304 13.87 -20.94 -19.41
CA PRO A 304 14.50 -22.23 -19.51
C PRO A 304 13.58 -23.16 -20.31
N THR A 305 14.11 -23.79 -21.35
CA THR A 305 13.33 -24.67 -22.20
C THR A 305 12.85 -25.83 -21.36
N LEU A 306 11.55 -25.82 -21.02
CA LEU A 306 10.93 -26.88 -20.25
C LEU A 306 11.16 -28.23 -20.96
N SER A 307 11.60 -29.24 -20.24
CA SER A 307 11.69 -30.61 -20.72
C SER A 307 10.28 -31.10 -21.13
N SER A 308 10.26 -32.16 -21.99
CA SER A 308 8.97 -32.75 -22.39
C SER A 308 8.10 -33.17 -21.21
N THR A 309 8.73 -33.66 -20.13
CA THR A 309 8.05 -34.09 -18.91
C THR A 309 7.50 -32.86 -18.11
N GLN A 310 8.25 -31.77 -18.05
CA GLN A 310 7.79 -30.53 -17.42
C GLN A 310 6.63 -29.89 -18.19
N ARG A 311 6.65 -29.94 -19.52
CA ARG A 311 5.51 -29.48 -20.33
C ARG A 311 4.28 -30.34 -20.13
N ALA A 312 4.43 -31.68 -20.06
CA ALA A 312 3.31 -32.58 -19.78
C ALA A 312 2.72 -32.33 -18.37
N ALA A 313 3.57 -32.13 -17.35
CA ALA A 313 3.12 -31.78 -16.00
C ALA A 313 2.36 -30.46 -16.00
N LEU A 314 2.85 -29.43 -16.69
CA LEU A 314 2.20 -28.12 -16.79
C LEU A 314 0.84 -28.20 -17.49
N VAL A 315 0.76 -29.00 -18.58
CA VAL A 315 -0.51 -29.27 -19.28
C VAL A 315 -1.50 -29.98 -18.36
N GLY A 316 -1.07 -30.94 -17.53
CA GLY A 316 -1.93 -31.59 -16.56
C GLY A 316 -2.44 -30.63 -15.46
N VAL A 317 -1.54 -29.83 -14.90
CA VAL A 317 -1.88 -28.89 -13.81
C VAL A 317 -2.81 -27.76 -14.26
N ILE A 318 -2.65 -27.26 -15.50
CA ILE A 318 -3.47 -26.18 -16.05
C ILE A 318 -4.67 -26.72 -16.82
N GLY A 319 -4.46 -27.68 -17.70
CA GLY A 319 -5.50 -28.24 -18.57
C GLY A 319 -6.54 -29.07 -17.82
N GLY A 320 -6.13 -29.76 -16.76
CA GLY A 320 -7.06 -30.54 -15.93
C GLY A 320 -8.18 -29.73 -15.32
N PRO A 321 -7.89 -28.65 -14.56
CA PRO A 321 -8.91 -27.74 -14.04
C PRO A 321 -9.72 -27.04 -15.14
N LEU A 322 -9.09 -26.63 -16.24
CA LEU A 322 -9.79 -26.02 -17.37
C LEU A 322 -10.81 -26.97 -18.00
N TYR A 323 -10.44 -28.23 -18.17
CA TYR A 323 -11.36 -29.25 -18.65
C TYR A 323 -12.52 -29.48 -17.67
N ALA A 324 -12.25 -29.59 -16.36
CA ALA A 324 -13.29 -29.76 -15.36
C ALA A 324 -14.27 -28.57 -15.33
N VAL A 325 -13.75 -27.33 -15.46
CA VAL A 325 -14.56 -26.11 -15.58
C VAL A 325 -15.42 -26.13 -16.85
N SER A 326 -14.83 -26.56 -17.99
CA SER A 326 -15.57 -26.61 -19.26
C SER A 326 -16.75 -27.60 -19.21
N VAL A 327 -16.55 -28.75 -18.58
CA VAL A 327 -17.63 -29.74 -18.37
C VAL A 327 -18.72 -29.19 -17.46
N GLN A 328 -18.32 -28.56 -16.33
CA GLN A 328 -19.26 -28.13 -15.30
C GLN A 328 -20.08 -26.91 -15.71
N PHE A 329 -19.45 -25.93 -16.35
CA PHE A 329 -20.08 -24.64 -16.64
C PHE A 329 -20.47 -24.45 -18.10
N LEU A 330 -19.68 -24.99 -19.05
CA LEU A 330 -19.96 -24.82 -20.49
C LEU A 330 -20.71 -26.03 -21.07
N LYS A 331 -20.94 -27.09 -20.25
CA LYS A 331 -21.54 -28.36 -20.67
C LYS A 331 -20.84 -29.00 -21.87
N PHE A 332 -19.56 -28.67 -22.04
CA PHE A 332 -18.71 -29.20 -23.10
C PHE A 332 -17.91 -30.40 -22.55
N ASP A 333 -18.39 -31.62 -22.84
CA ASP A 333 -17.78 -32.87 -22.42
C ASP A 333 -17.44 -33.73 -23.66
N PRO A 334 -16.29 -33.47 -24.30
CA PRO A 334 -15.93 -34.15 -25.55
C PRO A 334 -15.60 -35.64 -25.37
N LEU A 335 -15.35 -36.09 -24.13
CA LEU A 335 -15.03 -37.47 -23.84
C LEU A 335 -16.21 -38.24 -23.25
N GLY A 336 -17.29 -37.57 -22.85
CA GLY A 336 -18.46 -38.18 -22.22
C GLY A 336 -18.18 -38.76 -20.82
N LEU A 337 -17.08 -38.37 -20.18
CA LEU A 337 -16.62 -38.92 -18.89
C LEU A 337 -16.79 -37.94 -17.72
N GLY A 338 -17.47 -36.81 -17.96
CA GLY A 338 -17.63 -35.76 -16.97
C GLY A 338 -16.29 -35.11 -16.61
N ALA A 339 -16.18 -34.65 -15.37
CA ALA A 339 -14.96 -33.94 -14.91
C ALA A 339 -13.77 -34.85 -14.56
N TRP A 340 -13.95 -36.18 -14.59
CA TRP A 340 -12.93 -37.14 -14.17
C TRP A 340 -11.62 -37.06 -14.95
N PRO A 341 -11.59 -36.91 -16.28
CA PRO A 341 -10.32 -36.78 -17.02
C PRO A 341 -9.52 -35.55 -16.58
N GLY A 342 -10.19 -34.45 -16.27
CA GLY A 342 -9.56 -33.26 -15.73
C GLY A 342 -8.94 -33.45 -14.35
N ALA A 343 -9.64 -34.17 -13.46
CA ALA A 343 -9.12 -34.49 -12.13
C ALA A 343 -7.90 -35.42 -12.20
N ILE A 344 -7.93 -36.43 -13.06
CA ILE A 344 -6.79 -37.34 -13.29
C ILE A 344 -5.60 -36.58 -13.85
N ALA A 345 -5.81 -35.73 -14.86
CA ALA A 345 -4.74 -34.93 -15.48
C ALA A 345 -4.09 -33.96 -14.48
N LEU A 346 -4.89 -33.30 -13.63
CA LEU A 346 -4.41 -32.46 -12.54
C LEU A 346 -3.53 -33.25 -11.56
N PHE A 347 -4.04 -34.39 -11.08
CA PHE A 347 -3.32 -35.21 -10.11
C PHE A 347 -2.00 -35.74 -10.69
N ALA A 348 -2.01 -36.27 -11.92
CA ALA A 348 -0.80 -36.72 -12.60
C ALA A 348 0.21 -35.59 -12.81
N GLY A 349 -0.25 -34.40 -13.18
CA GLY A 349 0.58 -33.22 -13.33
C GLY A 349 1.26 -32.80 -12.00
N ILE A 350 0.51 -32.80 -10.92
CA ILE A 350 1.04 -32.49 -9.57
C ILE A 350 2.07 -33.54 -9.14
N VAL A 351 1.77 -34.83 -9.27
CA VAL A 351 2.70 -35.90 -8.91
C VAL A 351 4.00 -35.81 -9.70
N THR A 352 3.90 -35.56 -11.01
CA THR A 352 5.08 -35.40 -11.88
C THR A 352 5.92 -34.18 -11.48
N PHE A 353 5.25 -33.08 -11.14
CA PHE A 353 5.92 -31.85 -10.67
C PHE A 353 6.72 -32.10 -9.38
N PHE A 354 6.10 -32.73 -8.37
CA PHE A 354 6.79 -33.04 -7.10
C PHE A 354 7.87 -34.12 -7.28
N TRP A 355 7.68 -35.07 -8.18
CA TRP A 355 8.71 -36.08 -8.47
C TRP A 355 10.00 -35.43 -8.99
N GLN A 356 9.89 -34.41 -9.84
CA GLN A 356 11.03 -33.69 -10.40
C GLN A 356 11.67 -32.69 -9.42
N MET A 357 11.02 -32.37 -8.31
CA MET A 357 11.61 -31.52 -7.25
C MET A 357 12.45 -32.31 -6.24
N ARG A 358 12.56 -33.63 -6.37
CA ARG A 358 13.51 -34.39 -5.55
C ARG A 358 14.93 -33.99 -5.96
N PRO A 359 15.77 -33.57 -4.97
CA PRO A 359 17.18 -33.35 -5.28
C PRO A 359 17.77 -34.67 -5.76
N ASP A 360 18.44 -34.63 -6.92
CA ASP A 360 19.31 -35.73 -7.35
C ASP A 360 20.37 -35.92 -6.28
N ASN A 361 20.32 -37.06 -5.60
CA ASN A 361 21.37 -37.52 -4.70
C ASN A 361 22.50 -38.18 -5.55
N ASP A 362 23.13 -37.39 -6.39
CA ASP A 362 24.38 -37.75 -7.02
C ASP A 362 25.32 -36.56 -6.87
N ASP A 363 26.19 -36.66 -5.88
CA ASP A 363 27.64 -36.42 -5.91
C ASP A 363 28.13 -36.34 -4.47
N ASP A 364 28.29 -37.51 -3.89
CA ASP A 364 29.20 -37.74 -2.76
C ASP A 364 30.62 -37.90 -3.37
N ASP A 365 31.21 -36.77 -3.76
CA ASP A 365 32.66 -36.75 -4.03
C ASP A 365 33.39 -36.37 -2.75
N GLY A 366 33.79 -37.41 -2.06
CA GLY A 366 34.66 -37.33 -0.90
C GLY A 366 35.90 -36.48 -1.18
N VAL A 367 36.08 -35.46 -0.35
CA VAL A 367 37.41 -34.94 -0.04
C VAL A 367 37.67 -35.24 1.42
N ALA A 368 38.45 -36.31 1.62
CA ALA A 368 39.16 -36.55 2.84
C ALA A 368 40.34 -35.56 2.94
N LEU A 369 40.56 -35.05 4.17
CA LEU A 369 41.61 -34.34 4.82
C LEU A 369 41.30 -32.91 5.18
#